data_0b628b44e9ef6e29e9a9e7d09349f12e
#
_entry.id   0b628b44e9ef6e29e9a9e7d09349f12e
#
_cell.length_a   1.000
_cell.length_b   1.000
_cell.length_c   1.000
_cell.angle_alpha   90.00
_cell.angle_beta   90.00
_cell.angle_gamma   90.00
#
_symmetry.space_group_name_H-M   'P 1'
#
loop_
_entity.id
_entity.type
_entity.pdbx_description
1 polymer ?
#
loop_
_entity_poly.entity_id
_entity_poly.type
_entity_poly.pdbx_seq_one_letter_code
_entity_poly.pdbx_strand_id
1 'polypeptide(L)'
;MSTVHTAVILAAGLGSRLKGRTTYMPKGFLEIEGQSLIERSVGHLLQAGIDRIVIGTGHAFGHYRNLSSRYPQISCIHSELYASTGSMYTFYNMRNDLNEPLLLLESDLLYHPSGLQALLQHPSPDVILASGATHSGDEVFIETDGNRLMNMSKKQEELHHIDAELVGITKLSPETYHRMFAYCESTFNTHPKLDYEHAMVAVSDDGHSIAVHKIDQYPWCEIDDESHLQRALQDVWPRIKNN
;
A
#
# COMPACT_ATOMS: atom_id res chain seq x y z
N MET A 1 6.00 0.17 23.35
CA MET A 1 5.61 0.10 21.93
C MET A 1 6.80 0.57 21.14
N SER A 2 7.30 -0.17 20.16
CA SER A 2 8.37 0.33 19.29
C SER A 2 7.76 1.40 18.37
N THR A 3 8.40 2.53 18.28
CA THR A 3 7.99 3.65 17.41
C THR A 3 8.29 3.25 15.96
N VAL A 4 7.37 3.48 15.05
CA VAL A 4 7.57 3.23 13.61
C VAL A 4 8.24 4.46 13.01
N HIS A 5 9.41 4.28 12.41
CA HIS A 5 10.20 5.35 11.76
C HIS A 5 10.39 5.10 10.26
N THR A 6 10.12 3.89 9.80
CA THR A 6 10.31 3.48 8.40
C THR A 6 8.97 3.32 7.68
N ALA A 7 8.91 3.77 6.43
CA ALA A 7 7.86 3.43 5.47
C ALA A 7 8.44 2.75 4.24
N VAL A 8 7.69 1.80 3.70
CA VAL A 8 7.94 1.14 2.42
C VAL A 8 6.81 1.52 1.47
N ILE A 9 7.15 1.97 0.27
CA ILE A 9 6.17 2.29 -0.76
C ILE A 9 6.37 1.35 -1.96
N LEU A 10 5.31 0.60 -2.30
CA LEU A 10 5.30 -0.30 -3.45
C LEU A 10 4.94 0.49 -4.71
N ALA A 11 5.90 0.63 -5.62
CA ALA A 11 5.81 1.54 -6.75
C ALA A 11 6.36 0.92 -8.06
N ALA A 12 6.32 -0.41 -8.19
CA ALA A 12 6.89 -1.12 -9.33
C ALA A 12 5.90 -1.35 -10.49
N GLY A 13 4.60 -1.11 -10.28
CA GLY A 13 3.53 -1.42 -11.23
C GLY A 13 3.64 -0.71 -12.59
N LEU A 14 3.15 -1.37 -13.65
CA LEU A 14 3.17 -0.86 -15.03
C LEU A 14 2.17 0.28 -15.29
N GLY A 15 1.07 0.36 -14.52
CA GLY A 15 0.03 1.37 -14.70
C GLY A 15 -0.71 1.29 -16.05
N SER A 16 -0.79 0.12 -16.67
CA SER A 16 -1.25 -0.08 -18.06
C SER A 16 -2.68 0.42 -18.35
N ARG A 17 -3.56 0.48 -17.34
CA ARG A 17 -4.96 0.92 -17.48
C ARG A 17 -5.12 2.43 -17.73
N LEU A 18 -4.17 3.25 -17.32
CA LEU A 18 -4.15 4.71 -17.54
C LEU A 18 -3.59 5.12 -18.91
N LYS A 19 -3.27 4.14 -19.78
CA LYS A 19 -2.82 4.32 -21.17
C LYS A 19 -1.78 5.46 -21.31
N GLY A 20 -2.01 6.44 -22.19
CA GLY A 20 -1.03 7.48 -22.51
C GLY A 20 -0.48 8.28 -21.31
N ARG A 21 -1.15 8.34 -20.16
CA ARG A 21 -0.67 9.07 -18.98
C ARG A 21 0.53 8.41 -18.30
N THR A 22 0.56 7.07 -18.27
CA THR A 22 1.57 6.29 -17.55
C THR A 22 2.59 5.61 -18.46
N THR A 23 2.56 5.86 -19.76
CA THR A 23 3.53 5.27 -20.71
C THR A 23 4.98 5.58 -20.32
N TYR A 24 5.25 6.79 -19.88
CA TYR A 24 6.59 7.28 -19.52
C TYR A 24 6.69 7.75 -18.07
N MET A 25 5.61 7.67 -17.30
CA MET A 25 5.51 8.17 -15.95
C MET A 25 4.80 7.15 -15.05
N PRO A 26 5.34 6.81 -13.85
CA PRO A 26 4.65 5.88 -12.94
C PRO A 26 3.35 6.50 -12.40
N LYS A 27 2.37 5.65 -12.00
CA LYS A 27 1.10 6.09 -11.42
C LYS A 27 1.27 7.06 -10.24
N GLY A 28 2.23 6.81 -9.36
CA GLY A 28 2.50 7.68 -8.21
C GLY A 28 2.83 9.13 -8.56
N PHE A 29 3.17 9.43 -9.83
CA PHE A 29 3.40 10.80 -10.31
C PHE A 29 2.18 11.45 -10.96
N LEU A 30 1.01 10.80 -10.93
CA LEU A 30 -0.25 11.47 -11.26
C LEU A 30 -0.49 12.64 -10.31
N GLU A 31 -0.90 13.77 -10.86
CA GLU A 31 -1.08 15.01 -10.10
C GLU A 31 -2.54 15.29 -9.77
N ILE A 32 -2.77 15.68 -8.53
CA ILE A 32 -4.02 16.26 -8.04
C ILE A 32 -3.72 17.68 -7.55
N GLU A 33 -4.30 18.69 -8.19
CA GLU A 33 -4.04 20.11 -7.91
C GLU A 33 -2.53 20.46 -7.87
N GLY A 34 -1.77 19.97 -8.86
CA GLY A 34 -0.35 20.33 -9.04
C GLY A 34 0.63 19.63 -8.08
N GLN A 35 0.18 18.64 -7.30
CA GLN A 35 1.05 17.81 -6.47
C GLN A 35 0.84 16.35 -6.80
N SER A 36 1.92 15.59 -7.02
CA SER A 36 1.85 14.18 -7.31
C SER A 36 1.43 13.35 -6.08
N LEU A 37 0.79 12.19 -6.33
CA LEU A 37 0.36 11.26 -5.26
C LEU A 37 1.54 10.86 -4.38
N ILE A 38 2.68 10.52 -5.00
CA ILE A 38 3.88 10.10 -4.26
C ILE A 38 4.47 11.24 -3.41
N GLU A 39 4.54 12.48 -3.93
CA GLU A 39 5.04 13.63 -3.15
C GLU A 39 4.09 13.97 -2.00
N ARG A 40 2.78 13.81 -2.20
CA ARG A 40 1.78 13.96 -1.15
C ARG A 40 1.97 12.91 -0.06
N SER A 41 2.12 11.62 -0.43
CA SER A 41 2.40 10.53 0.52
C SER A 41 3.70 10.75 1.28
N VAL A 42 4.78 11.16 0.61
CA VAL A 42 6.04 11.51 1.26
C VAL A 42 5.85 12.64 2.28
N GLY A 43 5.11 13.70 1.90
CA GLY A 43 4.79 14.82 2.81
C GLY A 43 4.03 14.35 4.05
N HIS A 44 2.99 13.51 3.90
CA HIS A 44 2.22 12.95 5.01
C HIS A 44 3.07 12.06 5.92
N LEU A 45 3.94 11.22 5.35
CA LEU A 45 4.84 10.34 6.11
C LEU A 45 5.84 11.16 6.94
N LEU A 46 6.49 12.16 6.35
CA LEU A 46 7.43 13.04 7.05
C LEU A 46 6.73 13.81 8.19
N GLN A 47 5.53 14.34 7.96
CA GLN A 47 4.73 15.01 8.99
C GLN A 47 4.28 14.05 10.11
N ALA A 48 4.10 12.77 9.81
CA ALA A 48 3.77 11.73 10.79
C ALA A 48 5.00 11.24 11.59
N GLY A 49 6.20 11.75 11.31
CA GLY A 49 7.44 11.40 12.04
C GLY A 49 8.20 10.22 11.43
N ILE A 50 7.86 9.80 10.20
CA ILE A 50 8.65 8.82 9.44
C ILE A 50 9.89 9.54 8.90
N ASP A 51 11.06 9.01 9.19
CA ASP A 51 12.35 9.61 8.80
C ASP A 51 13.13 8.75 7.78
N ARG A 52 12.63 7.55 7.47
CA ARG A 52 13.17 6.65 6.46
C ARG A 52 12.07 6.13 5.53
N ILE A 53 12.22 6.34 4.23
CA ILE A 53 11.27 5.89 3.21
C ILE A 53 12.02 5.05 2.18
N VAL A 54 11.61 3.79 2.00
CA VAL A 54 12.15 2.87 1.00
C VAL A 54 11.11 2.69 -0.09
N ILE A 55 11.43 3.05 -1.32
CA ILE A 55 10.51 2.91 -2.46
C ILE A 55 10.96 1.73 -3.33
N GLY A 56 10.11 0.71 -3.42
CA GLY A 56 10.30 -0.42 -4.36
C GLY A 56 9.83 -0.01 -5.76
N THR A 57 10.77 0.17 -6.68
CA THR A 57 10.52 0.73 -8.01
C THR A 57 10.60 -0.32 -9.11
N GLY A 58 9.95 -0.05 -10.24
CA GLY A 58 10.00 -0.87 -11.45
C GLY A 58 9.87 -0.01 -12.70
N HIS A 59 8.65 0.06 -13.25
CA HIS A 59 8.38 0.88 -14.42
C HIS A 59 8.78 2.34 -14.21
N ALA A 60 9.49 2.92 -15.20
CA ALA A 60 9.92 4.32 -15.21
C ALA A 60 10.64 4.78 -13.91
N PHE A 61 11.46 3.90 -13.29
CA PHE A 61 12.13 4.11 -12.01
C PHE A 61 12.94 5.43 -11.92
N GLY A 62 13.34 6.01 -13.06
CA GLY A 62 14.07 7.27 -13.14
C GLY A 62 13.35 8.44 -12.44
N HIS A 63 12.02 8.44 -12.43
CA HIS A 63 11.22 9.44 -11.71
C HIS A 63 11.42 9.35 -10.20
N TYR A 64 11.40 8.14 -9.63
CA TYR A 64 11.63 7.92 -8.20
C TYR A 64 13.07 8.24 -7.79
N ARG A 65 14.05 7.96 -8.66
CA ARG A 65 15.45 8.34 -8.43
C ARG A 65 15.62 9.86 -8.40
N ASN A 66 14.91 10.59 -9.28
CA ASN A 66 14.90 12.05 -9.24
C ASN A 66 14.21 12.57 -7.96
N LEU A 67 13.15 11.91 -7.50
CA LEU A 67 12.50 12.23 -6.24
C LEU A 67 13.47 12.05 -5.05
N SER A 68 14.18 10.93 -4.99
CA SER A 68 15.13 10.65 -3.89
C SER A 68 16.29 11.66 -3.83
N SER A 69 16.65 12.29 -4.94
CA SER A 69 17.67 13.35 -4.91
C SER A 69 17.21 14.63 -4.20
N ARG A 70 15.90 14.83 -4.07
CA ARG A 70 15.29 15.99 -3.39
C ARG A 70 14.96 15.73 -1.92
N TYR A 71 14.83 14.45 -1.54
CA TYR A 71 14.44 14.02 -0.19
C TYR A 71 15.48 13.03 0.35
N PRO A 72 16.38 13.45 1.25
CA PRO A 72 17.44 12.58 1.79
C PRO A 72 16.90 11.38 2.59
N GLN A 73 15.63 11.42 3.00
CA GLN A 73 14.95 10.32 3.68
C GLN A 73 14.58 9.17 2.74
N ILE A 74 14.62 9.38 1.41
CA ILE A 74 14.15 8.42 0.42
C ILE A 74 15.33 7.62 -0.14
N SER A 75 15.22 6.30 -0.10
CA SER A 75 16.02 5.35 -0.88
C SER A 75 15.12 4.58 -1.86
N CYS A 76 15.70 4.18 -3.00
CA CYS A 76 14.96 3.43 -4.03
C CYS A 76 15.63 2.09 -4.28
N ILE A 77 14.85 1.01 -4.30
CA ILE A 77 15.29 -0.34 -4.66
C ILE A 77 14.55 -0.75 -5.93
N HIS A 78 15.32 -1.06 -6.97
CA HIS A 78 14.73 -1.44 -8.26
C HIS A 78 14.43 -2.94 -8.31
N SER A 79 13.18 -3.28 -8.64
CA SER A 79 12.74 -4.65 -8.88
C SER A 79 12.88 -4.97 -10.36
N GLU A 80 13.94 -5.66 -10.76
CA GLU A 80 14.22 -5.96 -12.17
C GLU A 80 13.11 -6.81 -12.83
N LEU A 81 12.47 -7.69 -12.05
CA LEU A 81 11.42 -8.58 -12.53
C LEU A 81 10.01 -7.98 -12.43
N TYR A 82 9.86 -6.67 -12.20
CA TYR A 82 8.58 -6.01 -11.97
C TYR A 82 7.50 -6.33 -13.01
N ALA A 83 7.87 -6.51 -14.27
CA ALA A 83 6.90 -6.77 -15.34
C ALA A 83 6.29 -8.19 -15.30
N SER A 84 6.94 -9.13 -14.62
CA SER A 84 6.55 -10.54 -14.52
C SER A 84 6.15 -10.99 -13.12
N THR A 85 6.29 -10.11 -12.12
CA THR A 85 6.05 -10.43 -10.71
C THR A 85 4.98 -9.52 -10.10
N GLY A 86 4.44 -9.92 -8.93
CA GLY A 86 3.46 -9.13 -8.17
C GLY A 86 4.11 -8.19 -7.14
N SER A 87 3.26 -7.49 -6.39
CA SER A 87 3.64 -6.52 -5.36
C SER A 87 4.43 -7.16 -4.22
N MET A 88 4.14 -8.42 -3.88
CA MET A 88 4.88 -9.16 -2.86
C MET A 88 6.35 -9.34 -3.23
N TYR A 89 6.67 -9.61 -4.49
CA TYR A 89 8.06 -9.74 -4.92
C TYR A 89 8.81 -8.41 -4.85
N THR A 90 8.16 -7.31 -5.15
CA THR A 90 8.73 -5.97 -4.97
C THR A 90 9.08 -5.73 -3.50
N PHE A 91 8.20 -6.10 -2.57
CA PHE A 91 8.44 -6.02 -1.14
C PHE A 91 9.59 -6.94 -0.70
N TYR A 92 9.59 -8.18 -1.16
CA TYR A 92 10.65 -9.16 -0.88
C TYR A 92 12.04 -8.69 -1.31
N ASN A 93 12.17 -7.95 -2.42
CA ASN A 93 13.45 -7.42 -2.88
C ASN A 93 14.07 -6.39 -1.90
N MET A 94 13.28 -5.82 -1.01
CA MET A 94 13.73 -4.87 0.01
C MET A 94 14.14 -5.54 1.33
N ARG A 95 14.02 -6.87 1.46
CA ARG A 95 14.19 -7.62 2.72
C ARG A 95 15.51 -7.40 3.45
N ASN A 96 16.60 -7.16 2.72
CA ASN A 96 17.93 -6.95 3.31
C ASN A 96 18.09 -5.55 3.93
N ASP A 97 17.19 -4.63 3.59
CA ASP A 97 17.17 -3.26 4.08
C ASP A 97 16.16 -3.04 5.20
N LEU A 98 15.39 -4.08 5.59
CA LEU A 98 14.29 -3.97 6.53
C LEU A 98 14.54 -4.83 7.77
N ASN A 99 14.56 -4.20 8.95
CA ASN A 99 14.80 -4.86 10.24
C ASN A 99 14.03 -4.23 11.42
N GLU A 100 13.10 -3.31 11.13
CA GLU A 100 12.34 -2.55 12.12
C GLU A 100 10.85 -2.47 11.74
N PRO A 101 9.93 -2.13 12.65
CA PRO A 101 8.54 -1.94 12.32
C PRO A 101 8.37 -0.86 11.24
N LEU A 102 7.44 -1.08 10.32
CA LEU A 102 7.25 -0.20 9.18
C LEU A 102 5.78 0.05 8.85
N LEU A 103 5.55 1.12 8.07
CA LEU A 103 4.33 1.29 7.29
C LEU A 103 4.59 0.79 5.87
N LEU A 104 3.73 -0.09 5.37
CA LEU A 104 3.70 -0.52 3.97
C LEU A 104 2.58 0.24 3.25
N LEU A 105 2.89 0.88 2.12
CA LEU A 105 1.94 1.67 1.32
C LEU A 105 2.03 1.32 -0.15
N GLU A 106 0.92 1.49 -0.85
CA GLU A 106 0.89 1.56 -2.31
C GLU A 106 1.18 2.99 -2.79
N SER A 107 1.70 3.14 -4.01
CA SER A 107 2.20 4.43 -4.52
C SER A 107 1.15 5.33 -5.16
N ASP A 108 -0.01 4.78 -5.49
CA ASP A 108 -1.08 5.38 -6.28
C ASP A 108 -2.32 5.76 -5.47
N LEU A 109 -2.10 5.93 -4.17
CA LEU A 109 -3.14 6.31 -3.22
C LEU A 109 -3.28 7.83 -3.10
N LEU A 110 -4.53 8.30 -3.15
CA LEU A 110 -4.96 9.58 -2.61
C LEU A 110 -5.70 9.32 -1.31
N TYR A 111 -5.21 9.85 -0.17
CA TYR A 111 -5.77 9.54 1.15
C TYR A 111 -5.62 10.70 2.14
N HIS A 112 -6.50 10.74 3.12
CA HIS A 112 -6.40 11.69 4.24
C HIS A 112 -5.36 11.22 5.27
N PRO A 113 -4.47 12.10 5.82
CA PRO A 113 -3.37 11.70 6.70
C PRO A 113 -3.81 11.11 8.06
N SER A 114 -5.06 11.29 8.48
CA SER A 114 -5.58 10.70 9.73
C SER A 114 -5.45 9.17 9.79
N GLY A 115 -5.48 8.48 8.65
CA GLY A 115 -5.28 7.03 8.59
C GLY A 115 -3.87 6.62 9.06
N LEU A 116 -2.83 7.38 8.68
CA LEU A 116 -1.47 7.13 9.18
C LEU A 116 -1.39 7.29 10.70
N GLN A 117 -2.01 8.34 11.23
CA GLN A 117 -2.04 8.58 12.68
C GLN A 117 -2.77 7.46 13.42
N ALA A 118 -3.91 6.99 12.88
CA ALA A 118 -4.66 5.88 13.46
C ALA A 118 -3.82 4.60 13.53
N LEU A 119 -3.09 4.26 12.45
CA LEU A 119 -2.20 3.10 12.44
C LEU A 119 -1.02 3.24 13.40
N LEU A 120 -0.37 4.39 13.44
CA LEU A 120 0.78 4.64 14.31
C LEU A 120 0.39 4.58 15.80
N GLN A 121 -0.81 5.02 16.15
CA GLN A 121 -1.35 4.99 17.52
C GLN A 121 -2.01 3.65 17.89
N HIS A 122 -2.30 2.80 16.93
CA HIS A 122 -2.97 1.52 17.16
C HIS A 122 -2.11 0.59 18.03
N PRO A 123 -2.68 -0.08 19.05
CA PRO A 123 -1.91 -0.90 19.99
C PRO A 123 -1.34 -2.18 19.36
N SER A 124 -2.00 -2.75 18.34
CA SER A 124 -1.46 -3.92 17.63
C SER A 124 -0.18 -3.57 16.86
N PRO A 125 0.85 -4.42 16.88
CA PRO A 125 2.05 -4.24 16.06
C PRO A 125 1.78 -4.38 14.56
N ASP A 126 0.75 -5.17 14.20
CA ASP A 126 0.35 -5.48 12.84
C ASP A 126 -1.10 -5.08 12.63
N VAL A 127 -1.35 -4.10 11.77
CA VAL A 127 -2.69 -3.58 11.54
C VAL A 127 -2.87 -3.01 10.13
N ILE A 128 -3.93 -3.46 9.48
CA ILE A 128 -4.38 -3.02 8.15
C ILE A 128 -5.33 -1.84 8.33
N LEU A 129 -5.10 -0.76 7.57
CA LEU A 129 -6.09 0.30 7.43
C LEU A 129 -7.16 -0.14 6.44
N ALA A 130 -8.40 -0.06 6.86
CA ALA A 130 -9.56 -0.41 6.06
C ALA A 130 -10.60 0.70 6.07
N SER A 131 -11.47 0.72 5.09
CA SER A 131 -12.61 1.64 4.97
C SER A 131 -13.94 0.90 4.88
N GLY A 132 -15.04 1.64 4.94
CA GLY A 132 -16.33 1.18 4.46
C GLY A 132 -16.37 1.11 2.93
N ALA A 133 -17.52 0.68 2.38
CA ALA A 133 -17.71 0.48 0.96
C ALA A 133 -17.46 1.76 0.15
N THR A 134 -16.64 1.65 -0.88
CA THR A 134 -16.26 2.74 -1.78
C THR A 134 -16.97 2.69 -3.13
N HIS A 135 -17.40 1.50 -3.56
CA HIS A 135 -17.99 1.23 -4.87
C HIS A 135 -17.09 1.69 -6.04
N SER A 136 -15.78 1.49 -5.91
CA SER A 136 -14.79 1.89 -6.91
C SER A 136 -14.76 0.96 -8.12
N GLY A 137 -15.12 -0.33 -7.93
CA GLY A 137 -15.11 -1.38 -8.96
C GLY A 137 -13.80 -2.16 -9.03
N ASP A 138 -12.84 -1.89 -8.15
CA ASP A 138 -11.55 -2.60 -8.06
C ASP A 138 -11.13 -2.83 -6.60
N GLU A 139 -12.12 -3.02 -5.74
CA GLU A 139 -11.92 -3.18 -4.30
C GLU A 139 -11.22 -4.49 -3.97
N VAL A 140 -10.35 -4.46 -2.96
CA VAL A 140 -9.93 -5.64 -2.21
C VAL A 140 -10.80 -5.72 -0.95
N PHE A 141 -11.71 -6.68 -0.94
CA PHE A 141 -12.64 -6.90 0.17
C PHE A 141 -11.93 -7.63 1.31
N ILE A 142 -12.32 -7.31 2.54
CA ILE A 142 -11.74 -7.89 3.76
C ILE A 142 -12.85 -8.60 4.53
N GLU A 143 -12.55 -9.85 4.92
CA GLU A 143 -13.32 -10.65 5.87
C GLU A 143 -12.57 -10.69 7.21
N THR A 144 -13.29 -10.50 8.32
CA THR A 144 -12.71 -10.47 9.67
C THR A 144 -13.44 -11.40 10.65
N ASP A 145 -12.73 -11.82 11.70
CA ASP A 145 -13.35 -12.34 12.93
C ASP A 145 -13.09 -11.34 14.06
N GLY A 146 -14.12 -10.60 14.44
CA GLY A 146 -13.99 -9.41 15.26
C GLY A 146 -13.21 -8.32 14.56
N ASN A 147 -11.96 -8.10 14.98
CA ASN A 147 -11.04 -7.18 14.31
C ASN A 147 -9.79 -7.87 13.74
N ARG A 148 -9.80 -9.20 13.68
CA ARG A 148 -8.70 -10.01 13.14
C ARG A 148 -8.95 -10.30 11.66
N LEU A 149 -7.94 -10.14 10.82
CA LEU A 149 -7.96 -10.56 9.42
C LEU A 149 -8.24 -12.07 9.31
N MET A 150 -9.24 -12.43 8.50
CA MET A 150 -9.52 -13.79 8.09
C MET A 150 -9.17 -14.03 6.63
N ASN A 151 -9.64 -13.15 5.73
CA ASN A 151 -9.38 -13.29 4.31
C ASN A 151 -9.41 -11.93 3.60
N MET A 152 -8.79 -11.86 2.43
CA MET A 152 -8.89 -10.72 1.51
C MET A 152 -8.99 -11.25 0.08
N SER A 153 -9.91 -10.68 -0.71
CA SER A 153 -10.03 -11.00 -2.13
C SER A 153 -10.67 -9.85 -2.92
N LYS A 154 -10.31 -9.76 -4.19
CA LYS A 154 -11.02 -8.91 -5.18
C LYS A 154 -12.36 -9.54 -5.62
N LYS A 155 -12.58 -10.81 -5.32
CA LYS A 155 -13.79 -11.55 -5.66
C LYS A 155 -14.63 -11.78 -4.42
N GLN A 156 -15.79 -11.16 -4.37
CA GLN A 156 -16.71 -11.28 -3.22
C GLN A 156 -17.13 -12.71 -2.95
N GLU A 157 -17.25 -13.54 -3.99
CA GLU A 157 -17.63 -14.96 -3.87
C GLU A 157 -16.58 -15.84 -3.19
N GLU A 158 -15.36 -15.36 -2.99
CA GLU A 158 -14.30 -16.05 -2.25
C GLU A 158 -14.36 -15.77 -0.74
N LEU A 159 -15.25 -14.88 -0.29
CA LEU A 159 -15.45 -14.46 1.09
C LEU A 159 -16.81 -14.94 1.63
N HIS A 160 -16.91 -15.26 2.90
CA HIS A 160 -18.19 -15.58 3.56
C HIS A 160 -19.00 -14.33 3.84
N HIS A 161 -18.33 -13.24 4.19
CA HIS A 161 -18.92 -11.92 4.39
C HIS A 161 -17.89 -10.82 4.12
N ILE A 162 -18.35 -9.59 3.93
CA ILE A 162 -17.50 -8.44 3.67
C ILE A 162 -17.67 -7.45 4.81
N ASP A 163 -16.60 -7.19 5.55
CA ASP A 163 -16.62 -6.24 6.68
C ASP A 163 -16.05 -4.88 6.29
N ALA A 164 -15.07 -4.86 5.37
CA ALA A 164 -14.35 -3.65 5.02
C ALA A 164 -13.71 -3.76 3.62
N GLU A 165 -13.09 -2.66 3.18
CA GLU A 165 -12.25 -2.59 1.98
C GLU A 165 -10.83 -2.16 2.36
N LEU A 166 -9.82 -2.77 1.74
CA LEU A 166 -8.40 -2.46 1.94
C LEU A 166 -8.09 -1.04 1.41
N VAL A 167 -7.41 -0.24 2.22
CA VAL A 167 -6.94 1.09 1.80
C VAL A 167 -5.56 1.05 1.13
N GLY A 168 -4.80 -0.04 1.30
CA GLY A 168 -3.44 -0.13 0.79
C GLY A 168 -2.39 0.52 1.71
N ILE A 169 -2.70 0.68 3.00
CA ILE A 169 -1.78 1.16 4.04
C ILE A 169 -1.83 0.20 5.22
N THR A 170 -0.67 -0.34 5.62
CA THR A 170 -0.58 -1.34 6.67
C THR A 170 0.63 -1.08 7.57
N LYS A 171 0.47 -1.19 8.88
CA LYS A 171 1.59 -1.24 9.84
C LYS A 171 2.00 -2.68 10.04
N LEU A 172 3.30 -2.98 9.92
CA LEU A 172 3.85 -4.32 10.02
C LEU A 172 5.03 -4.37 10.98
N SER A 173 5.04 -5.40 11.83
CA SER A 173 6.19 -5.79 12.64
C SER A 173 7.22 -6.56 11.80
N PRO A 174 8.50 -6.62 12.24
CA PRO A 174 9.50 -7.48 11.60
C PRO A 174 9.07 -8.95 11.55
N GLU A 175 8.42 -9.45 12.58
CA GLU A 175 7.94 -10.84 12.60
C GLU A 175 6.98 -11.11 11.44
N THR A 176 6.01 -10.25 11.22
CA THR A 176 4.99 -10.43 10.19
C THR A 176 5.59 -10.39 8.79
N TYR A 177 6.37 -9.37 8.46
CA TYR A 177 6.91 -9.31 7.10
C TYR A 177 8.00 -10.36 6.82
N HIS A 178 8.73 -10.85 7.83
CA HIS A 178 9.62 -12.00 7.64
C HIS A 178 8.84 -13.30 7.35
N ARG A 179 7.67 -13.51 7.98
CA ARG A 179 6.75 -14.62 7.62
C ARG A 179 6.24 -14.46 6.19
N MET A 180 5.85 -13.24 5.78
CA MET A 180 5.44 -12.94 4.40
C MET A 180 6.59 -13.23 3.41
N PHE A 181 7.84 -12.89 3.74
CA PHE A 181 9.01 -13.19 2.90
C PHE A 181 9.25 -14.69 2.78
N ALA A 182 9.17 -15.44 3.87
CA ALA A 182 9.29 -16.90 3.84
C ALA A 182 8.18 -17.56 2.99
N TYR A 183 6.95 -17.06 3.09
CA TYR A 183 5.85 -17.51 2.23
C TYR A 183 6.13 -17.19 0.75
N CYS A 184 6.59 -15.99 0.44
CA CYS A 184 6.97 -15.60 -0.91
C CYS A 184 8.06 -16.51 -1.48
N GLU A 185 9.11 -16.82 -0.72
CA GLU A 185 10.19 -17.74 -1.15
C GLU A 185 9.65 -19.13 -1.50
N SER A 186 8.71 -19.64 -0.72
CA SER A 186 8.13 -20.98 -0.94
C SER A 186 7.18 -21.03 -2.14
N THR A 187 6.56 -19.91 -2.50
CA THR A 187 5.48 -19.85 -3.51
C THR A 187 5.90 -19.16 -4.82
N PHE A 188 6.99 -18.42 -4.82
CA PHE A 188 7.40 -17.57 -5.94
C PHE A 188 7.49 -18.29 -7.30
N ASN A 189 8.02 -19.52 -7.32
CA ASN A 189 8.15 -20.29 -8.57
C ASN A 189 6.81 -20.73 -9.16
N THR A 190 5.77 -20.87 -8.35
CA THR A 190 4.43 -21.29 -8.77
C THR A 190 3.47 -20.11 -8.95
N HIS A 191 3.68 -19.05 -8.18
CA HIS A 191 2.84 -17.84 -8.15
C HIS A 191 3.71 -16.57 -8.26
N PRO A 192 4.38 -16.32 -9.38
CA PRO A 192 5.30 -15.17 -9.50
C PRO A 192 4.58 -13.81 -9.39
N LYS A 193 3.27 -13.77 -9.68
CA LYS A 193 2.42 -12.57 -9.55
C LYS A 193 1.69 -12.49 -8.21
N LEU A 194 2.28 -13.06 -7.16
CA LEU A 194 1.75 -12.96 -5.81
C LEU A 194 1.70 -11.49 -5.36
N ASP A 195 0.53 -11.03 -4.93
CA ASP A 195 0.35 -9.73 -4.30
C ASP A 195 0.53 -9.83 -2.79
N TYR A 196 0.93 -8.72 -2.14
CA TYR A 196 1.27 -8.72 -0.72
C TYR A 196 0.08 -9.05 0.18
N GLU A 197 -1.14 -8.78 -0.26
CA GLU A 197 -2.39 -9.11 0.44
C GLU A 197 -2.54 -10.62 0.62
N HIS A 198 -2.23 -11.41 -0.40
CA HIS A 198 -2.27 -12.88 -0.30
C HIS A 198 -1.24 -13.42 0.71
N ALA A 199 -0.06 -12.78 0.79
CA ALA A 199 0.94 -13.16 1.80
C ALA A 199 0.47 -12.79 3.22
N MET A 200 -0.24 -11.68 3.41
CA MET A 200 -0.85 -11.33 4.70
C MET A 200 -1.92 -12.33 5.11
N VAL A 201 -2.78 -12.75 4.17
CA VAL A 201 -3.80 -13.80 4.43
C VAL A 201 -3.12 -15.10 4.84
N ALA A 202 -2.10 -15.56 4.09
CA ALA A 202 -1.38 -16.79 4.41
C ALA A 202 -0.72 -16.75 5.80
N VAL A 203 -0.19 -15.60 6.21
CA VAL A 203 0.41 -15.39 7.55
C VAL A 203 -0.68 -15.41 8.63
N SER A 204 -1.87 -14.84 8.36
CA SER A 204 -3.01 -14.89 9.27
C SER A 204 -3.56 -16.32 9.43
N ASP A 205 -3.63 -17.08 8.34
CA ASP A 205 -4.07 -18.50 8.34
C ASP A 205 -3.11 -19.41 9.14
N ASP A 206 -1.81 -19.09 9.13
CA ASP A 206 -0.79 -19.76 9.97
C ASP A 206 -0.86 -19.34 11.46
N GLY A 207 -1.92 -18.66 11.86
CA GLY A 207 -2.23 -18.32 13.24
C GLY A 207 -1.60 -17.00 13.73
N HIS A 208 -0.88 -16.26 12.91
CA HIS A 208 -0.37 -14.95 13.27
C HIS A 208 -1.47 -13.88 13.18
N SER A 209 -1.69 -13.13 14.25
CA SER A 209 -2.81 -12.18 14.30
C SER A 209 -2.45 -10.85 13.63
N ILE A 210 -3.19 -10.48 12.60
CA ILE A 210 -3.14 -9.17 11.96
C ILE A 210 -4.48 -8.47 12.23
N ALA A 211 -4.44 -7.29 12.86
CA ALA A 211 -5.65 -6.52 13.15
C ALA A 211 -6.13 -5.76 11.91
N VAL A 212 -7.43 -5.51 11.84
CA VAL A 212 -8.06 -4.63 10.83
C VAL A 212 -8.64 -3.42 11.56
N HIS A 213 -8.17 -2.22 11.21
CA HIS A 213 -8.68 -0.95 11.73
C HIS A 213 -9.51 -0.27 10.67
N LYS A 214 -10.83 -0.41 10.79
CA LYS A 214 -11.79 0.19 9.86
C LYS A 214 -12.14 1.61 10.26
N ILE A 215 -12.04 2.54 9.32
CA ILE A 215 -12.59 3.90 9.43
C ILE A 215 -13.70 4.04 8.40
N ASP A 216 -14.94 4.03 8.85
CA ASP A 216 -16.11 4.20 7.99
C ASP A 216 -16.08 5.46 7.17
N GLN A 217 -16.38 5.79 6.11
CA GLN A 217 -16.31 7.04 5.36
C GLN A 217 -14.88 7.67 5.28
N TYR A 218 -13.82 6.88 5.45
CA TYR A 218 -12.46 7.37 5.27
C TYR A 218 -12.27 7.96 3.86
N PRO A 219 -11.79 9.20 3.70
CA PRO A 219 -11.60 9.79 2.38
C PRO A 219 -10.30 9.30 1.75
N TRP A 220 -10.42 8.38 0.82
CA TRP A 220 -9.30 7.79 0.08
C TRP A 220 -9.75 7.23 -1.28
N CYS A 221 -8.82 7.01 -2.18
CA CYS A 221 -8.98 6.15 -3.35
C CYS A 221 -7.61 5.71 -3.90
N GLU A 222 -7.57 4.56 -4.51
CA GLU A 222 -6.53 4.14 -5.44
C GLU A 222 -6.87 4.70 -6.85
N ILE A 223 -5.84 5.06 -7.62
CA ILE A 223 -6.02 5.60 -8.98
C ILE A 223 -5.42 4.65 -9.99
N ASP A 224 -6.25 3.79 -10.53
CA ASP A 224 -5.88 2.75 -11.48
C ASP A 224 -6.23 3.07 -12.94
N ASP A 225 -7.29 3.85 -13.13
CA ASP A 225 -7.78 4.22 -14.45
C ASP A 225 -8.35 5.65 -14.47
N GLU A 226 -8.89 6.08 -15.61
CA GLU A 226 -9.42 7.44 -15.78
C GLU A 226 -10.68 7.67 -14.92
N SER A 227 -11.51 6.66 -14.68
CA SER A 227 -12.71 6.79 -13.82
C SER A 227 -12.32 7.01 -12.36
N HIS A 228 -11.30 6.31 -11.87
CA HIS A 228 -10.74 6.52 -10.55
C HIS A 228 -10.12 7.92 -10.41
N LEU A 229 -9.43 8.41 -11.46
CA LEU A 229 -8.88 9.77 -11.44
C LEU A 229 -10.00 10.82 -11.37
N GLN A 230 -11.09 10.66 -12.13
CA GLN A 230 -12.23 11.57 -12.07
C GLN A 230 -12.90 11.55 -10.69
N ARG A 231 -13.08 10.35 -10.09
CA ARG A 231 -13.61 10.21 -8.73
C ARG A 231 -12.67 10.88 -7.71
N ALA A 232 -11.36 10.70 -7.85
CA ALA A 232 -10.36 11.34 -7.00
C ALA A 232 -10.53 12.88 -7.00
N LEU A 233 -10.69 13.47 -8.18
CA LEU A 233 -10.83 14.93 -8.35
C LEU A 233 -12.18 15.46 -7.86
N GLN A 234 -13.28 14.76 -8.12
CA GLN A 234 -14.64 15.26 -7.90
C GLN A 234 -15.17 14.96 -6.50
N ASP A 235 -14.80 13.81 -5.91
CA ASP A 235 -15.40 13.34 -4.67
C ASP A 235 -14.38 13.25 -3.52
N VAL A 236 -13.22 12.61 -3.75
CA VAL A 236 -12.30 12.28 -2.67
C VAL A 236 -11.46 13.49 -2.26
N TRP A 237 -10.84 14.17 -3.23
CA TRP A 237 -10.01 15.32 -2.94
C TRP A 237 -10.74 16.47 -2.21
N PRO A 238 -11.97 16.87 -2.60
CA PRO A 238 -12.73 17.86 -1.84
C PRO A 238 -12.94 17.48 -0.37
N ARG A 239 -13.13 16.19 -0.07
CA ARG A 239 -13.28 15.70 1.31
C ARG A 239 -11.96 15.72 2.09
N ILE A 240 -10.83 15.45 1.43
CA ILE A 240 -9.49 15.53 2.05
C ILE A 240 -9.10 16.98 2.35
N LYS A 241 -9.36 17.89 1.41
CA LYS A 241 -8.96 19.29 1.48
C LYS A 241 -9.72 20.10 2.54
N ASN A 242 -10.96 19.71 2.84
CA ASN A 242 -11.87 20.46 3.74
C ASN A 242 -11.91 19.91 5.17
N ASN A 243 -11.18 18.85 5.48
CA ASN A 243 -10.99 18.27 6.81
C ASN A 243 -9.58 18.56 7.33
#